data_4089a56a96d77098e062732996ed5363
#
_entry.id   4089a56a96d77098e062732996ed5363
#
_cell.length_a   1.000
_cell.length_b   1.000
_cell.length_c   1.000
_cell.angle_alpha   90.00
_cell.angle_beta   90.00
_cell.angle_gamma   90.00
#
_symmetry.space_group_name_H-M   'P 1'
#
loop_
_entity.id
_entity.type
_entity.pdbx_description
1 polymer ?
#
loop_
_entity_poly.entity_id
_entity_poly.type
_entity_poly.pdbx_seq_one_letter_code
_entity_poly.pdbx_strand_id
1 'polypeptide(L)'
;LFPPMIRPAASAPVTGATPSASAASFASFASSASSASSTTSAPGASGASGTPAARAARTTQVAIVALPPVSMSGVGPIVDALNLANEIDGRALYRWQMVSWNGRPVPLSGGAQWPADAAFGDGLACDWLIVVTERYQQFADYRLFLASLARVGQRTPLVTGIHHGVWWLAMAGQLQGYRVAVNWETYQQFAEQFERTIVTQHLYEIDRDRATCAGGQATLDFMLAMIGREHGPELVDRIADAMGASTLRSGDERQRIPFVTAPGERHPRLNDALMLMEANIEDPLTTDEIAGHVGVSRRQLERLFRQYLNAMPSKYYLGLRLAKARSQLQRTSKSVVQISLACGFSSAAHFSNAYRERFGVTPREDRRNWIERQHGGTPGVVQEPRAGALVEPPERDPA
;
A
#
# COMPACT_ATOMS: atom_id res chain seq x y z
N LEU A 1 -4.39 15.74 -8.23
CA LEU A 1 -3.51 16.52 -9.11
C LEU A 1 -2.09 16.42 -8.57
N PHE A 2 -1.25 15.63 -9.22
CA PHE A 2 0.17 15.67 -8.95
C PHE A 2 0.77 16.71 -9.89
N PRO A 3 1.64 17.63 -9.39
CA PRO A 3 2.32 18.57 -10.26
C PRO A 3 3.28 17.81 -11.19
N PRO A 4 3.65 18.39 -12.37
CA PRO A 4 4.70 17.84 -13.19
C PRO A 4 6.00 17.78 -12.40
N MET A 5 6.71 16.66 -12.51
CA MET A 5 7.97 16.41 -11.82
C MET A 5 8.98 17.52 -12.10
N ILE A 6 9.50 18.13 -11.04
CA ILE A 6 10.80 18.79 -11.10
C ILE A 6 11.82 17.65 -11.10
N ARG A 7 12.54 17.47 -12.23
CA ARG A 7 13.70 16.58 -12.30
C ARG A 7 14.67 17.02 -11.21
N PRO A 8 15.17 16.12 -10.36
CA PRO A 8 16.25 16.46 -9.47
C PRO A 8 17.44 16.90 -10.33
N ALA A 9 18.03 18.04 -10.02
CA ALA A 9 19.27 18.49 -10.63
C ALA A 9 20.31 17.38 -10.46
N ALA A 10 21.01 17.07 -11.54
CA ALA A 10 22.11 16.12 -11.53
C ALA A 10 23.12 16.56 -10.49
N SER A 11 23.27 15.80 -9.42
CA SER A 11 24.33 16.02 -8.42
C SER A 11 25.68 15.69 -9.07
N ALA A 12 26.55 16.63 -9.05
CA ALA A 12 27.97 16.47 -9.42
C ALA A 12 28.62 15.39 -8.54
N PRO A 13 29.62 14.64 -9.03
CA PRO A 13 30.29 13.61 -8.27
C PRO A 13 31.06 14.23 -7.10
N VAL A 14 30.72 13.88 -5.89
CA VAL A 14 31.53 14.17 -4.70
C VAL A 14 32.61 13.10 -4.62
N THR A 15 33.82 13.52 -4.85
CA THR A 15 35.03 12.72 -4.60
C THR A 15 35.27 12.59 -3.10
N GLY A 16 35.42 11.37 -2.65
CA GLY A 16 36.26 10.88 -1.58
C GLY A 16 36.04 11.41 -0.17
N ALA A 17 35.34 10.67 0.64
CA ALA A 17 35.66 10.52 2.06
C ALA A 17 35.23 9.11 2.51
N THR A 18 36.18 8.33 2.96
CA THR A 18 36.01 7.01 3.55
C THR A 18 35.19 7.10 4.83
N PRO A 19 34.11 6.32 4.99
CA PRO A 19 33.44 6.24 6.29
C PRO A 19 34.14 5.21 7.17
N SER A 20 34.49 5.62 8.37
CA SER A 20 34.92 4.74 9.45
C SER A 20 33.79 3.78 9.84
N ALA A 21 34.16 2.53 10.02
CA ALA A 21 33.29 1.43 10.35
C ALA A 21 32.57 1.60 11.69
N SER A 22 31.25 1.61 11.63
CA SER A 22 30.37 1.12 12.69
C SER A 22 29.05 0.66 12.07
N ALA A 23 29.13 -0.37 11.24
CA ALA A 23 27.97 -1.12 10.80
C ALA A 23 27.89 -2.40 11.62
N ALA A 24 27.02 -2.41 12.64
CA ALA A 24 26.59 -3.63 13.28
C ALA A 24 25.77 -4.43 12.24
N SER A 25 26.35 -5.51 11.82
CA SER A 25 25.91 -6.58 10.95
C SER A 25 24.44 -6.97 11.18
N PHE A 26 23.59 -6.71 10.20
CA PHE A 26 22.35 -7.44 9.97
C PHE A 26 22.64 -8.50 8.91
N ALA A 27 23.16 -9.64 9.34
CA ALA A 27 23.40 -10.77 8.46
C ALA A 27 22.26 -11.78 8.56
N SER A 28 21.64 -11.99 7.44
CA SER A 28 21.24 -13.24 6.77
C SER A 28 20.77 -14.39 7.67
N PHE A 29 19.47 -14.71 7.59
CA PHE A 29 18.98 -16.07 7.77
C PHE A 29 18.37 -16.57 6.46
N ALA A 30 19.18 -17.35 5.74
CA ALA A 30 18.69 -18.26 4.69
C ALA A 30 18.55 -19.65 5.31
N SER A 31 17.41 -20.25 5.02
CA SER A 31 16.98 -21.62 5.24
C SER A 31 18.04 -22.67 4.90
N SER A 32 18.19 -23.68 5.76
CA SER A 32 18.35 -25.07 5.32
C SER A 32 18.00 -26.02 6.45
N ALA A 33 16.93 -26.76 6.27
CA ALA A 33 16.67 -27.98 7.00
C ALA A 33 17.42 -29.13 6.32
N SER A 34 18.22 -29.87 7.07
CA SER A 34 18.48 -31.28 6.78
C SER A 34 19.02 -31.97 8.03
N SER A 35 18.38 -33.08 8.29
CA SER A 35 18.58 -34.07 9.32
C SER A 35 19.96 -34.78 9.21
N ALA A 36 20.59 -35.10 10.33
CA ALA A 36 21.08 -36.45 10.63
C ALA A 36 21.72 -36.53 12.02
N SER A 37 21.27 -37.52 12.73
CA SER A 37 21.73 -38.03 14.01
C SER A 37 23.17 -38.62 13.95
N SER A 38 23.97 -38.41 15.00
CA SER A 38 24.80 -39.47 15.58
C SER A 38 25.43 -39.00 16.91
N THR A 39 25.24 -39.83 17.89
CA THR A 39 25.80 -39.89 19.24
C THR A 39 27.36 -39.99 19.23
N THR A 40 28.01 -39.27 20.16
CA THR A 40 29.12 -39.82 20.96
C THR A 40 29.49 -38.91 22.16
N SER A 41 29.72 -39.55 23.25
CA SER A 41 29.95 -39.16 24.63
C SER A 41 31.17 -38.28 24.93
N ALA A 42 31.04 -37.59 26.09
CA ALA A 42 31.91 -36.66 26.80
C ALA A 42 33.34 -37.19 27.11
N PRO A 43 34.29 -36.39 27.72
CA PRO A 43 34.10 -35.73 29.04
C PRO A 43 34.75 -34.34 29.26
N GLY A 44 34.17 -33.62 30.16
CA GLY A 44 34.73 -32.79 31.24
C GLY A 44 35.76 -31.68 30.95
N ALA A 45 35.33 -30.42 31.12
CA ALA A 45 36.11 -29.34 31.72
C ALA A 45 35.23 -28.27 32.30
N SER A 46 35.35 -28.05 33.59
CA SER A 46 34.80 -26.94 34.36
C SER A 46 35.35 -25.61 33.89
N GLY A 47 34.48 -24.62 33.68
CA GLY A 47 34.91 -23.26 33.39
C GLY A 47 33.74 -22.29 33.29
N ALA A 48 33.51 -21.57 34.39
CA ALA A 48 32.87 -20.26 34.48
C ALA A 48 31.54 -20.05 33.72
N SER A 49 30.43 -20.21 34.42
CA SER A 49 29.13 -19.63 34.12
C SER A 49 29.19 -18.11 34.14
N GLY A 50 29.62 -17.50 33.04
CA GLY A 50 29.35 -16.10 32.74
C GLY A 50 27.96 -16.02 32.18
N THR A 51 26.96 -15.71 32.99
CA THR A 51 25.63 -15.24 32.52
C THR A 51 25.89 -14.13 31.54
N PRO A 52 25.34 -14.18 30.27
CA PRO A 52 25.45 -13.04 29.39
C PRO A 52 24.73 -11.89 30.08
N ALA A 53 25.50 -10.85 30.43
CA ALA A 53 24.98 -9.61 31.01
C ALA A 53 23.86 -9.14 30.05
N ALA A 54 22.64 -9.08 30.57
CA ALA A 54 21.47 -8.56 29.87
C ALA A 54 21.85 -7.16 29.37
N ARG A 55 22.11 -7.06 28.08
CA ARG A 55 22.29 -5.78 27.38
C ARG A 55 21.04 -5.01 27.68
N ALA A 56 21.10 -3.95 28.51
CA ALA A 56 19.96 -3.10 28.81
C ALA A 56 19.29 -2.73 27.48
N ALA A 57 18.11 -3.26 27.25
CA ALA A 57 17.42 -3.10 25.98
C ALA A 57 17.12 -1.62 25.82
N ARG A 58 17.77 -1.00 24.83
CA ARG A 58 17.55 0.42 24.48
C ARG A 58 16.10 0.59 24.02
N THR A 59 15.36 1.52 24.63
CA THR A 59 14.01 1.88 24.17
C THR A 59 14.07 2.52 22.79
N THR A 60 13.36 1.95 21.81
CA THR A 60 13.27 2.46 20.44
C THR A 60 12.38 3.70 20.40
N GLN A 61 12.92 4.82 19.92
CA GLN A 61 12.17 6.08 19.76
C GLN A 61 11.44 6.07 18.42
N VAL A 62 10.10 6.10 18.44
CA VAL A 62 9.24 6.03 17.24
C VAL A 62 8.56 7.38 17.01
N ALA A 63 8.72 7.95 15.81
CA ALA A 63 7.98 9.13 15.39
C ALA A 63 6.91 8.74 14.38
N ILE A 64 5.65 8.95 14.72
CA ILE A 64 4.49 8.67 13.85
C ILE A 64 4.05 9.98 13.22
N VAL A 65 4.44 10.21 11.97
CA VAL A 65 4.07 11.40 11.19
C VAL A 65 2.74 11.12 10.51
N ALA A 66 1.65 11.64 11.08
CA ALA A 66 0.33 11.49 10.53
C ALA A 66 -0.07 12.70 9.70
N LEU A 67 -0.37 12.48 8.42
CA LEU A 67 -0.77 13.50 7.46
C LEU A 67 -2.25 13.31 7.09
N PRO A 68 -3.10 14.31 7.28
CA PRO A 68 -4.51 14.24 6.85
C PRO A 68 -4.65 14.06 5.32
N PRO A 69 -5.66 13.32 4.85
CA PRO A 69 -6.64 12.58 5.64
C PRO A 69 -6.07 11.26 6.18
N VAL A 70 -6.35 10.98 7.43
CA VAL A 70 -5.98 9.73 8.11
C VAL A 70 -7.13 9.30 9.02
N SER A 71 -7.37 8.00 9.15
CA SER A 71 -8.41 7.44 10.01
C SER A 71 -7.85 6.84 11.30
N MET A 72 -8.73 6.55 12.24
CA MET A 72 -8.37 5.76 13.43
C MET A 72 -7.84 4.38 13.04
N SER A 73 -8.41 3.74 12.01
CA SER A 73 -7.93 2.45 11.50
C SER A 73 -6.57 2.52 10.81
N GLY A 74 -6.15 3.70 10.37
CA GLY A 74 -4.81 3.93 9.81
C GLY A 74 -3.73 4.09 10.88
N VAL A 75 -4.06 4.73 12.01
CA VAL A 75 -3.13 5.04 13.10
C VAL A 75 -3.24 4.06 14.27
N GLY A 76 -4.47 3.66 14.62
CA GLY A 76 -4.76 2.81 15.77
C GLY A 76 -3.90 1.54 15.83
N PRO A 77 -3.83 0.71 14.77
CA PRO A 77 -3.03 -0.51 14.78
C PRO A 77 -1.52 -0.27 15.05
N ILE A 78 -0.99 0.92 14.67
CA ILE A 78 0.39 1.28 14.95
C ILE A 78 0.58 1.50 16.45
N VAL A 79 -0.27 2.34 17.03
CA VAL A 79 -0.19 2.73 18.43
C VAL A 79 -0.51 1.56 19.35
N ASP A 80 -1.56 0.80 19.03
CA ASP A 80 -1.99 -0.34 19.85
C ASP A 80 -0.91 -1.44 19.87
N ALA A 81 -0.29 -1.75 18.73
CA ALA A 81 0.78 -2.74 18.68
C ALA A 81 2.00 -2.34 19.53
N LEU A 82 2.41 -1.06 19.46
CA LEU A 82 3.55 -0.56 20.26
C LEU A 82 3.24 -0.51 21.75
N ASN A 83 2.02 -0.11 22.13
CA ASN A 83 1.59 -0.08 23.53
C ASN A 83 1.48 -1.49 24.11
N LEU A 84 0.84 -2.42 23.39
CA LEU A 84 0.71 -3.81 23.82
C LEU A 84 2.09 -4.51 23.93
N ALA A 85 3.02 -4.19 23.01
CA ALA A 85 4.38 -4.71 23.13
C ALA A 85 5.02 -4.30 24.46
N ASN A 86 4.89 -3.04 24.87
CA ASN A 86 5.40 -2.54 26.16
C ASN A 86 4.68 -3.19 27.34
N GLU A 87 3.34 -3.25 27.29
CA GLU A 87 2.52 -3.78 28.38
C GLU A 87 2.79 -5.28 28.61
N ILE A 88 2.78 -6.05 27.54
CA ILE A 88 2.93 -7.51 27.58
C ILE A 88 4.34 -7.92 27.97
N ASP A 89 5.36 -7.22 27.50
CA ASP A 89 6.76 -7.49 27.85
C ASP A 89 7.12 -6.96 29.24
N GLY A 90 6.39 -5.97 29.75
CA GLY A 90 6.65 -5.31 31.04
C GLY A 90 7.81 -4.32 31.04
N ARG A 91 8.41 -4.04 29.88
CA ARG A 91 9.49 -3.07 29.67
C ARG A 91 9.08 -2.02 28.65
N ALA A 92 9.67 -0.81 28.72
CA ALA A 92 9.50 0.22 27.72
C ALA A 92 10.33 -0.12 26.46
N LEU A 93 9.84 -1.05 25.62
CA LEU A 93 10.48 -1.42 24.36
C LEU A 93 10.42 -0.28 23.35
N TYR A 94 9.29 0.40 23.28
CA TYR A 94 9.01 1.52 22.37
C TYR A 94 8.54 2.75 23.14
N ARG A 95 9.04 3.91 22.76
CA ARG A 95 8.48 5.21 23.12
C ARG A 95 8.09 5.90 21.82
N TRP A 96 6.80 6.12 21.62
CA TRP A 96 6.30 6.77 20.44
C TRP A 96 5.77 8.17 20.72
N GLN A 97 5.80 9.02 19.67
CA GLN A 97 5.21 10.35 19.68
C GLN A 97 4.41 10.55 18.38
N MET A 98 3.27 11.23 18.50
CA MET A 98 2.49 11.67 17.36
C MET A 98 3.03 13.00 16.84
N VAL A 99 3.38 13.03 15.57
CA VAL A 99 3.95 14.20 14.93
C VAL A 99 3.04 14.68 13.81
N SER A 100 2.65 15.93 13.83
CA SER A 100 1.95 16.57 12.72
C SER A 100 2.84 17.56 11.99
N TRP A 101 2.50 17.91 10.76
CA TRP A 101 3.31 18.86 9.97
C TRP A 101 3.51 20.19 10.69
N ASN A 102 2.50 20.71 11.38
CA ASN A 102 2.49 22.07 11.96
C ASN A 102 2.36 22.10 13.48
N GLY A 103 2.47 20.98 14.18
CA GLY A 103 2.31 20.85 15.62
C GLY A 103 0.85 20.97 16.12
N ARG A 104 -0.12 21.14 15.22
CA ARG A 104 -1.54 21.16 15.57
C ARG A 104 -2.09 19.73 15.64
N PRO A 105 -3.18 19.51 16.40
CA PRO A 105 -3.85 18.21 16.43
C PRO A 105 -4.16 17.70 15.01
N VAL A 106 -3.95 16.40 14.79
CA VAL A 106 -4.21 15.74 13.52
C VAL A 106 -5.70 15.47 13.38
N PRO A 107 -6.39 16.06 12.39
CA PRO A 107 -7.79 15.74 12.15
C PRO A 107 -7.91 14.34 11.55
N LEU A 108 -8.74 13.50 12.17
CA LEU A 108 -9.04 12.16 11.73
C LEU A 108 -10.34 12.12 10.93
N SER A 109 -10.46 11.15 10.03
CA SER A 109 -11.72 10.86 9.33
C SER A 109 -12.83 10.59 10.36
N GLY A 110 -13.98 11.24 10.20
CA GLY A 110 -15.09 11.14 11.17
C GLY A 110 -15.12 12.26 12.24
N GLY A 111 -14.22 13.26 12.15
CA GLY A 111 -14.28 14.47 12.96
C GLY A 111 -13.53 14.43 14.30
N ALA A 112 -12.97 13.27 14.67
CA ALA A 112 -12.09 13.19 15.82
C ALA A 112 -10.75 13.90 15.54
N GLN A 113 -10.02 14.25 16.62
CA GLN A 113 -8.68 14.84 16.52
C GLN A 113 -7.72 14.08 17.42
N TRP A 114 -6.53 13.82 16.90
CA TRP A 114 -5.44 13.24 17.72
C TRP A 114 -4.46 14.36 18.10
N PRO A 115 -4.16 14.54 19.39
CA PRO A 115 -3.15 15.50 19.83
C PRO A 115 -1.81 15.22 19.17
N ALA A 116 -1.11 16.26 18.72
CA ALA A 116 0.26 16.14 18.26
C ALA A 116 1.22 16.49 19.41
N ASP A 117 2.20 15.61 19.64
CA ASP A 117 3.24 15.83 20.64
C ASP A 117 4.31 16.80 20.12
N ALA A 118 4.50 16.84 18.81
CA ALA A 118 5.51 17.71 18.17
C ALA A 118 5.12 18.12 16.74
N ALA A 119 5.73 19.19 16.27
CA ALA A 119 5.75 19.56 14.86
C ALA A 119 6.87 18.80 14.13
N PHE A 120 6.60 18.40 12.87
CA PHE A 120 7.61 17.80 12.01
C PHE A 120 8.61 18.84 11.54
N GLY A 121 9.90 18.53 11.66
CA GLY A 121 10.98 19.39 11.20
C GLY A 121 12.35 18.73 11.30
N ASP A 122 13.37 19.42 10.84
CA ASP A 122 14.75 18.91 10.77
C ASP A 122 15.34 18.53 12.13
N GLY A 123 14.81 19.06 13.23
CA GLY A 123 15.21 18.71 14.60
C GLY A 123 14.68 17.38 15.10
N LEU A 124 13.76 16.74 14.38
CA LEU A 124 13.18 15.46 14.80
C LEU A 124 14.25 14.36 14.80
N ALA A 125 14.49 13.76 15.97
CA ALA A 125 15.37 12.61 16.15
C ALA A 125 14.54 11.40 16.59
N CYS A 126 14.66 10.29 15.86
CA CYS A 126 14.00 9.03 16.17
C CYS A 126 14.80 7.85 15.60
N ASP A 127 14.55 6.66 16.15
CA ASP A 127 15.12 5.41 15.66
C ASP A 127 14.25 4.83 14.52
N TRP A 128 12.95 5.09 14.60
CA TRP A 128 11.97 4.64 13.62
C TRP A 128 11.00 5.77 13.24
N LEU A 129 10.99 6.13 11.98
CA LEU A 129 10.08 7.13 11.39
C LEU A 129 8.96 6.42 10.64
N ILE A 130 7.72 6.65 11.03
CA ILE A 130 6.54 6.11 10.34
C ILE A 130 5.75 7.27 9.72
N VAL A 131 5.58 7.28 8.41
CA VAL A 131 4.75 8.26 7.70
C VAL A 131 3.45 7.58 7.29
N VAL A 132 2.32 8.07 7.78
CA VAL A 132 0.99 7.49 7.53
C VAL A 132 0.01 8.52 7.01
N THR A 133 -0.70 8.19 5.94
CA THR A 133 -1.85 8.92 5.41
C THR A 133 -2.66 8.02 4.49
N GLU A 134 -3.98 8.18 4.42
CA GLU A 134 -4.84 7.35 3.58
C GLU A 134 -4.96 7.83 2.15
N ARG A 135 -4.70 9.10 1.90
CA ARG A 135 -4.71 9.69 0.55
C ARG A 135 -3.62 10.73 0.43
N TYR A 136 -3.09 10.85 -0.78
CA TYR A 136 -2.22 11.96 -1.08
C TYR A 136 -3.04 13.24 -1.22
N GLN A 137 -2.79 14.19 -0.34
CA GLN A 137 -3.35 15.53 -0.41
C GLN A 137 -2.26 16.56 -0.17
N GLN A 138 -2.06 17.48 -1.11
CA GLN A 138 -1.13 18.59 -0.93
C GLN A 138 -1.67 19.59 0.07
N PHE A 139 -0.77 20.14 0.87
CA PHE A 139 -1.02 21.26 1.77
C PHE A 139 -0.03 22.40 1.46
N ALA A 140 -0.27 23.60 1.99
CA ALA A 140 0.45 24.81 1.58
C ALA A 140 1.98 24.65 1.57
N ASP A 141 2.55 24.04 2.60
CA ASP A 141 4.00 23.91 2.80
C ASP A 141 4.57 22.54 2.44
N TYR A 142 3.85 21.74 1.61
CA TYR A 142 4.25 20.37 1.31
C TYR A 142 5.68 20.24 0.75
N ARG A 143 6.20 21.26 0.05
CA ARG A 143 7.57 21.26 -0.46
C ARG A 143 8.61 21.34 0.65
N LEU A 144 8.34 22.16 1.68
CA LEU A 144 9.18 22.23 2.87
C LEU A 144 9.15 20.90 3.63
N PHE A 145 7.96 20.31 3.77
CA PHE A 145 7.79 18.98 4.35
C PHE A 145 8.63 17.94 3.62
N LEU A 146 8.57 17.88 2.28
CA LEU A 146 9.36 16.93 1.47
C LEU A 146 10.87 17.14 1.67
N ALA A 147 11.33 18.39 1.69
CA ALA A 147 12.73 18.69 1.93
C ALA A 147 13.20 18.26 3.32
N SER A 148 12.37 18.48 4.36
CA SER A 148 12.64 18.00 5.71
C SER A 148 12.54 16.48 5.80
N LEU A 149 11.57 15.85 5.13
CA LEU A 149 11.42 14.39 5.08
C LEU A 149 12.64 13.72 4.44
N ALA A 150 13.19 14.31 3.39
CA ALA A 150 14.42 13.85 2.78
C ALA A 150 15.59 13.86 3.78
N ARG A 151 15.79 14.97 4.50
CA ARG A 151 16.87 15.10 5.48
C ARG A 151 16.70 14.21 6.70
N VAL A 152 15.50 14.18 7.27
CA VAL A 152 15.18 13.33 8.43
C VAL A 152 15.29 11.85 8.05
N GLY A 153 14.74 11.45 6.91
CA GLY A 153 14.77 10.06 6.46
C GLY A 153 16.18 9.54 6.15
N GLN A 154 17.11 10.40 5.71
CA GLN A 154 18.51 10.00 5.48
C GLN A 154 19.28 9.64 6.77
N ARG A 155 18.92 10.24 7.89
CA ARG A 155 19.60 10.01 9.18
C ARG A 155 18.87 9.05 10.10
N THR A 156 17.61 8.73 9.79
CA THR A 156 16.79 7.80 10.59
C THR A 156 17.12 6.36 10.24
N PRO A 157 17.47 5.51 11.22
CA PRO A 157 17.84 4.12 10.99
C PRO A 157 16.78 3.28 10.28
N LEU A 158 15.50 3.53 10.57
CA LEU A 158 14.38 2.83 9.95
C LEU A 158 13.30 3.82 9.53
N VAL A 159 12.92 3.80 8.26
CA VAL A 159 11.86 4.66 7.72
C VAL A 159 10.75 3.81 7.11
N THR A 160 9.54 4.09 7.52
CA THR A 160 8.35 3.34 7.08
C THR A 160 7.32 4.25 6.44
N GLY A 161 6.77 3.81 5.31
CA GLY A 161 5.60 4.40 4.68
C GLY A 161 4.38 3.48 4.80
N ILE A 162 3.26 4.00 5.31
CA ILE A 162 2.02 3.24 5.42
C ILE A 162 0.97 3.90 4.53
N HIS A 163 0.30 3.08 3.70
CA HIS A 163 -0.69 3.49 2.72
C HIS A 163 -0.10 4.55 1.76
N HIS A 164 -0.67 5.75 1.65
CA HIS A 164 -0.07 6.83 0.85
C HIS A 164 1.11 7.53 1.53
N GLY A 165 1.50 7.16 2.74
CA GLY A 165 2.80 7.52 3.32
C GLY A 165 3.97 7.07 2.44
N VAL A 166 3.80 5.96 1.70
CA VAL A 166 4.77 5.46 0.71
C VAL A 166 5.01 6.51 -0.40
N TRP A 167 3.97 7.22 -0.83
CA TRP A 167 4.08 8.28 -1.84
C TRP A 167 4.92 9.44 -1.37
N TRP A 168 4.74 9.87 -0.13
CA TRP A 168 5.54 10.94 0.46
C TRP A 168 7.02 10.57 0.55
N LEU A 169 7.31 9.32 0.94
CA LEU A 169 8.68 8.82 0.97
C LEU A 169 9.31 8.74 -0.43
N ALA A 170 8.56 8.29 -1.42
CA ALA A 170 9.02 8.21 -2.81
C ALA A 170 9.32 9.60 -3.38
N MET A 171 8.43 10.58 -3.15
CA MET A 171 8.63 11.98 -3.55
C MET A 171 9.83 12.63 -2.83
N ALA A 172 10.10 12.26 -1.59
CA ALA A 172 11.28 12.69 -0.85
C ALA A 172 12.56 11.94 -1.27
N GLY A 173 12.49 11.05 -2.29
CA GLY A 173 13.64 10.30 -2.81
C GLY A 173 14.13 9.17 -1.90
N GLN A 174 13.34 8.75 -0.90
CA GLN A 174 13.75 7.78 0.11
C GLN A 174 13.64 6.32 -0.35
N LEU A 175 12.97 6.05 -1.48
CA LEU A 175 12.63 4.68 -1.92
C LEU A 175 13.32 4.25 -3.23
N GLN A 176 14.31 5.02 -3.73
CA GLN A 176 15.00 4.64 -4.96
C GLN A 176 15.84 3.37 -4.78
N GLY A 177 15.61 2.36 -5.63
CA GLY A 177 16.29 1.07 -5.57
C GLY A 177 15.81 0.15 -4.45
N TYR A 178 14.67 0.46 -3.82
CA TYR A 178 14.04 -0.38 -2.81
C TYR A 178 12.84 -1.15 -3.40
N ARG A 179 12.57 -2.33 -2.81
CA ARG A 179 11.31 -3.03 -2.99
C ARG A 179 10.26 -2.35 -2.12
N VAL A 180 9.09 -2.05 -2.71
CA VAL A 180 8.04 -1.29 -2.03
C VAL A 180 6.68 -1.92 -2.25
N ALA A 181 5.92 -2.09 -1.17
CA ALA A 181 4.52 -2.44 -1.22
C ALA A 181 3.70 -1.15 -1.31
N VAL A 182 2.87 -1.06 -2.33
CA VAL A 182 2.00 0.10 -2.59
C VAL A 182 0.56 -0.37 -2.61
N ASN A 183 -0.35 0.42 -2.05
CA ASN A 183 -1.78 0.10 -2.07
C ASN A 183 -2.27 -0.17 -3.51
N TRP A 184 -3.06 -1.22 -3.68
CA TRP A 184 -3.55 -1.71 -4.97
C TRP A 184 -4.24 -0.62 -5.81
N GLU A 185 -4.94 0.35 -5.19
CA GLU A 185 -5.63 1.44 -5.89
C GLU A 185 -4.66 2.34 -6.66
N THR A 186 -3.44 2.48 -6.19
CA THR A 186 -2.45 3.40 -6.76
C THR A 186 -1.21 2.71 -7.32
N TYR A 187 -1.18 1.39 -7.32
CA TYR A 187 -0.04 0.58 -7.75
C TYR A 187 0.51 1.00 -9.12
N GLN A 188 -0.35 1.05 -10.14
CA GLN A 188 0.09 1.36 -11.50
C GLN A 188 0.59 2.79 -11.63
N GLN A 189 -0.12 3.74 -11.04
CA GLN A 189 0.29 5.15 -11.06
C GLN A 189 1.63 5.35 -10.34
N PHE A 190 1.85 4.64 -9.24
CA PHE A 190 3.10 4.68 -8.50
C PHE A 190 4.25 4.11 -9.33
N ALA A 191 4.06 2.95 -9.97
CA ALA A 191 5.07 2.31 -10.81
C ALA A 191 5.44 3.18 -12.03
N GLU A 192 4.47 3.84 -12.65
CA GLU A 192 4.70 4.77 -13.76
C GLU A 192 5.47 6.04 -13.32
N GLN A 193 5.25 6.51 -12.09
CA GLN A 193 5.86 7.75 -11.60
C GLN A 193 7.25 7.54 -10.97
N PHE A 194 7.49 6.39 -10.36
CA PHE A 194 8.71 6.10 -9.62
C PHE A 194 9.45 4.89 -10.22
N GLU A 195 9.91 5.03 -11.46
CA GLU A 195 10.57 3.97 -12.25
C GLU A 195 11.78 3.32 -11.58
N ARG A 196 12.42 4.02 -10.61
CA ARG A 196 13.58 3.52 -9.87
C ARG A 196 13.22 2.73 -8.63
N THR A 197 11.96 2.40 -8.41
CA THR A 197 11.50 1.56 -7.32
C THR A 197 11.03 0.20 -7.84
N ILE A 198 11.20 -0.86 -7.05
CA ILE A 198 10.71 -2.20 -7.38
C ILE A 198 9.34 -2.36 -6.70
N VAL A 199 8.28 -2.05 -7.43
CA VAL A 199 6.92 -2.02 -6.86
C VAL A 199 6.30 -3.41 -6.82
N THR A 200 5.71 -3.79 -5.68
CA THR A 200 5.03 -5.06 -5.46
C THR A 200 3.57 -4.85 -5.08
N GLN A 201 2.75 -5.89 -5.28
CA GLN A 201 1.36 -5.94 -4.80
C GLN A 201 1.24 -6.69 -3.47
N HIS A 202 2.33 -6.77 -2.73
CA HIS A 202 2.40 -7.42 -1.44
C HIS A 202 1.69 -6.60 -0.36
N LEU A 203 1.36 -7.23 0.77
CA LEU A 203 0.76 -6.53 1.93
C LEU A 203 1.74 -5.52 2.51
N TYR A 204 3.00 -5.92 2.65
CA TYR A 204 4.10 -5.04 3.06
C TYR A 204 5.44 -5.56 2.55
N GLU A 205 6.41 -4.67 2.44
CA GLU A 205 7.81 -4.97 2.10
C GLU A 205 8.73 -4.39 3.18
N ILE A 206 9.72 -5.17 3.56
CA ILE A 206 10.78 -4.74 4.47
C ILE A 206 12.09 -4.96 3.74
N ASP A 207 12.66 -3.88 3.24
CA ASP A 207 13.90 -3.92 2.45
C ASP A 207 14.96 -3.04 3.09
N ARG A 208 15.98 -3.67 3.68
CA ARG A 208 17.09 -3.01 4.39
C ARG A 208 16.57 -2.10 5.52
N ASP A 209 16.73 -0.79 5.37
CA ASP A 209 16.36 0.27 6.31
C ASP A 209 15.07 1.01 5.89
N ARG A 210 14.36 0.48 4.91
CA ARG A 210 13.07 0.99 4.43
C ARG A 210 12.00 -0.09 4.54
N ALA A 211 10.85 0.31 5.04
CA ALA A 211 9.68 -0.55 5.06
C ALA A 211 8.47 0.15 4.47
N THR A 212 7.62 -0.58 3.81
CA THR A 212 6.42 -0.04 3.19
C THR A 212 5.25 -0.99 3.38
N CYS A 213 4.08 -0.46 3.66
CA CYS A 213 2.87 -1.23 3.90
C CYS A 213 1.70 -0.65 3.09
N ALA A 214 0.91 -1.53 2.49
CA ALA A 214 -0.27 -1.19 1.71
C ALA A 214 -1.38 -0.48 2.51
N GLY A 215 -1.32 -0.54 3.84
CA GLY A 215 -2.30 0.07 4.73
C GLY A 215 -3.52 -0.82 5.02
N GLY A 216 -4.54 -0.24 5.66
CA GLY A 216 -5.72 -0.97 6.11
C GLY A 216 -5.35 -2.07 7.12
N GLN A 217 -5.96 -3.25 6.98
CA GLN A 217 -5.67 -4.38 7.88
C GLN A 217 -4.21 -4.87 7.82
N ALA A 218 -3.50 -4.65 6.70
CA ALA A 218 -2.09 -5.02 6.59
C ALA A 218 -1.19 -4.22 7.53
N THR A 219 -1.66 -3.09 8.06
CA THR A 219 -0.91 -2.29 9.04
C THR A 219 -0.62 -3.08 10.31
N LEU A 220 -1.60 -3.84 10.82
CA LEU A 220 -1.40 -4.69 11.99
C LEU A 220 -0.40 -5.82 11.71
N ASP A 221 -0.58 -6.56 10.61
CA ASP A 221 0.35 -7.63 10.22
C ASP A 221 1.78 -7.11 10.09
N PHE A 222 1.94 -5.93 9.48
CA PHE A 222 3.23 -5.26 9.34
C PHE A 222 3.85 -4.89 10.70
N MET A 223 3.08 -4.26 11.60
CA MET A 223 3.58 -3.87 12.92
C MET A 223 4.01 -5.08 13.74
N LEU A 224 3.23 -6.16 13.71
CA LEU A 224 3.58 -7.40 14.40
C LEU A 224 4.82 -8.08 13.78
N ALA A 225 4.96 -8.03 12.45
CA ALA A 225 6.18 -8.51 11.80
C ALA A 225 7.42 -7.71 12.23
N MET A 226 7.30 -6.38 12.37
CA MET A 226 8.39 -5.53 12.82
C MET A 226 8.77 -5.80 14.28
N ILE A 227 7.77 -5.93 15.16
CA ILE A 227 7.99 -6.28 16.58
C ILE A 227 8.64 -7.67 16.71
N GLY A 228 8.16 -8.64 15.90
CA GLY A 228 8.71 -9.99 15.91
C GLY A 228 10.17 -10.08 15.45
N ARG A 229 10.59 -9.22 14.55
CA ARG A 229 12.01 -9.15 14.12
C ARG A 229 12.94 -8.68 15.24
N GLU A 230 12.46 -7.82 16.13
CA GLU A 230 13.26 -7.25 17.22
C GLU A 230 13.16 -8.07 18.52
N HIS A 231 11.98 -8.60 18.83
CA HIS A 231 11.66 -9.17 20.14
C HIS A 231 11.23 -10.64 20.10
N GLY A 232 11.17 -11.24 18.91
CA GLY A 232 10.86 -12.65 18.73
C GLY A 232 9.36 -12.97 18.61
N PRO A 233 9.02 -14.21 18.18
CA PRO A 233 7.66 -14.61 17.87
C PRO A 233 6.74 -14.72 19.10
N GLU A 234 7.26 -15.08 20.27
CA GLU A 234 6.47 -15.27 21.48
C GLU A 234 5.73 -13.98 21.91
N LEU A 235 6.38 -12.82 21.76
CA LEU A 235 5.76 -11.54 22.05
C LEU A 235 4.67 -11.24 21.02
N VAL A 236 4.92 -11.56 19.75
CA VAL A 236 3.96 -11.36 18.65
C VAL A 236 2.68 -12.18 18.87
N ASP A 237 2.81 -13.46 19.24
CA ASP A 237 1.66 -14.33 19.50
C ASP A 237 0.77 -13.77 20.62
N ARG A 238 1.39 -13.30 21.72
CA ARG A 238 0.67 -12.67 22.84
C ARG A 238 -0.03 -11.37 22.44
N ILE A 239 0.60 -10.54 21.61
CA ILE A 239 -0.02 -9.30 21.10
C ILE A 239 -1.17 -9.66 20.17
N ALA A 240 -0.98 -10.64 19.28
CA ALA A 240 -2.01 -11.11 18.36
C ALA A 240 -3.25 -11.63 19.10
N ASP A 241 -3.04 -12.43 20.15
CA ASP A 241 -4.10 -12.93 21.02
C ASP A 241 -4.86 -11.77 21.71
N ALA A 242 -4.12 -10.80 22.27
CA ALA A 242 -4.72 -9.63 22.92
C ALA A 242 -5.55 -8.76 21.95
N MET A 243 -5.14 -8.69 20.68
CA MET A 243 -5.87 -7.97 19.64
C MET A 243 -6.96 -8.82 18.94
N GLY A 244 -7.12 -10.08 19.32
CA GLY A 244 -8.08 -10.99 18.68
C GLY A 244 -7.73 -11.32 17.22
N ALA A 245 -6.46 -11.22 16.84
CA ALA A 245 -5.99 -11.52 15.50
C ALA A 245 -5.80 -13.04 15.35
N SER A 246 -6.76 -13.72 14.73
CA SER A 246 -6.77 -15.17 14.56
C SER A 246 -5.72 -15.71 13.58
N THR A 247 -5.19 -14.89 12.72
CA THR A 247 -4.19 -15.28 11.69
C THR A 247 -3.38 -14.06 11.28
N LEU A 248 -2.07 -14.15 11.42
CA LEU A 248 -1.14 -13.15 10.90
C LEU A 248 -0.80 -13.49 9.45
N ARG A 249 -0.90 -12.50 8.59
CA ARG A 249 -0.58 -12.65 7.17
C ARG A 249 0.88 -12.33 6.92
N SER A 250 1.49 -13.11 6.02
CA SER A 250 2.85 -12.84 5.57
C SER A 250 2.90 -11.59 4.69
N GLY A 251 4.05 -10.89 4.71
CA GLY A 251 4.25 -9.69 3.89
C GLY A 251 4.13 -9.93 2.41
N ASP A 252 4.58 -11.08 1.92
CA ASP A 252 4.55 -11.49 0.53
C ASP A 252 3.16 -11.96 0.04
N GLU A 253 2.18 -12.06 0.93
CA GLU A 253 0.80 -12.27 0.51
C GLU A 253 0.31 -11.09 -0.33
N ARG A 254 -0.43 -11.41 -1.39
CA ARG A 254 -0.99 -10.39 -2.27
C ARG A 254 -2.15 -9.66 -1.62
N GLN A 255 -2.22 -8.37 -1.87
CA GLN A 255 -3.35 -7.55 -1.46
C GLN A 255 -4.64 -8.08 -2.08
N ARG A 256 -5.69 -8.13 -1.28
CA ARG A 256 -7.03 -8.39 -1.80
C ARG A 256 -7.52 -7.14 -2.50
N ILE A 257 -7.68 -7.24 -3.79
CA ILE A 257 -8.41 -6.23 -4.55
C ILE A 257 -9.89 -6.42 -4.19
N PRO A 258 -10.56 -5.42 -3.61
CA PRO A 258 -11.95 -5.57 -3.23
C PRO A 258 -12.80 -5.72 -4.50
N PHE A 259 -13.23 -6.94 -4.76
CA PHE A 259 -14.36 -7.14 -5.65
C PHE A 259 -15.61 -7.16 -4.79
N VAL A 260 -16.66 -6.53 -5.27
CA VAL A 260 -17.98 -6.57 -4.66
C VAL A 260 -18.52 -7.99 -4.83
N THR A 261 -18.04 -8.90 -4.00
CA THR A 261 -18.63 -10.22 -3.83
C THR A 261 -19.21 -10.28 -2.43
N ALA A 262 -20.36 -10.93 -2.31
CA ALA A 262 -21.05 -11.11 -1.05
C ALA A 262 -20.10 -11.66 0.04
N PRO A 263 -20.26 -11.25 1.30
CA PRO A 263 -19.41 -11.73 2.40
C PRO A 263 -19.50 -13.24 2.54
N GLY A 264 -18.39 -13.96 2.42
CA GLY A 264 -18.28 -15.36 2.78
C GLY A 264 -17.75 -16.34 1.72
N GLU A 265 -17.83 -16.07 0.44
CA GLU A 265 -17.39 -17.01 -0.59
C GLU A 265 -16.08 -16.56 -1.27
N ARG A 266 -14.99 -17.22 -0.89
CA ARG A 266 -13.69 -17.10 -1.59
C ARG A 266 -13.71 -18.02 -2.81
N HIS A 267 -13.63 -17.44 -4.01
CA HIS A 267 -13.46 -18.25 -5.21
C HIS A 267 -12.07 -18.00 -5.83
N PRO A 268 -11.05 -18.84 -5.52
CA PRO A 268 -9.65 -18.60 -5.96
C PRO A 268 -9.56 -18.40 -7.47
N ARG A 269 -10.24 -19.22 -8.27
CA ARG A 269 -10.22 -19.15 -9.74
C ARG A 269 -10.78 -17.85 -10.30
N LEU A 270 -11.79 -17.27 -9.63
CA LEU A 270 -12.34 -15.96 -10.02
C LEU A 270 -11.32 -14.85 -9.73
N ASN A 271 -10.70 -14.87 -8.56
CA ASN A 271 -9.67 -13.90 -8.19
C ASN A 271 -8.47 -13.95 -9.14
N ASP A 272 -8.00 -15.16 -9.49
CA ASP A 272 -6.91 -15.33 -10.44
C ASP A 272 -7.27 -14.77 -11.82
N ALA A 273 -8.50 -15.00 -12.29
CA ALA A 273 -8.99 -14.46 -13.56
C ALA A 273 -9.03 -12.92 -13.56
N LEU A 274 -9.47 -12.33 -12.45
CA LEU A 274 -9.54 -10.88 -12.30
C LEU A 274 -8.14 -10.25 -12.27
N MET A 275 -7.18 -10.87 -11.57
CA MET A 275 -5.78 -10.43 -11.58
C MET A 275 -5.15 -10.52 -12.96
N LEU A 276 -5.44 -11.58 -13.73
CA LEU A 276 -5.00 -11.69 -15.12
C LEU A 276 -5.57 -10.58 -16.01
N MET A 277 -6.85 -10.25 -15.85
CA MET A 277 -7.46 -9.14 -16.57
C MET A 277 -6.81 -7.79 -16.27
N GLU A 278 -6.49 -7.54 -14.99
CA GLU A 278 -5.82 -6.31 -14.57
C GLU A 278 -4.38 -6.21 -15.06
N ALA A 279 -3.65 -7.32 -15.04
CA ALA A 279 -2.28 -7.37 -15.51
C ALA A 279 -2.15 -7.20 -17.04
N ASN A 280 -3.20 -7.52 -17.80
CA ASN A 280 -3.18 -7.54 -19.26
C ASN A 280 -4.16 -6.51 -19.89
N ILE A 281 -4.19 -5.29 -19.34
CA ILE A 281 -5.09 -4.23 -19.85
C ILE A 281 -4.67 -3.71 -21.23
N GLU A 282 -3.38 -3.59 -21.47
CA GLU A 282 -2.81 -3.06 -22.73
C GLU A 282 -2.91 -4.09 -23.88
N ASP A 283 -2.67 -5.37 -23.57
CA ASP A 283 -2.83 -6.50 -24.48
C ASP A 283 -3.86 -7.49 -23.92
N PRO A 284 -5.16 -7.25 -24.18
CA PRO A 284 -6.22 -7.96 -23.50
C PRO A 284 -6.32 -9.43 -23.93
N LEU A 285 -6.26 -10.31 -22.95
CA LEU A 285 -6.51 -11.74 -23.13
C LEU A 285 -7.97 -12.01 -23.46
N THR A 286 -8.21 -13.01 -24.30
CA THR A 286 -9.56 -13.52 -24.56
C THR A 286 -10.13 -14.27 -23.35
N THR A 287 -11.44 -14.44 -23.30
CA THR A 287 -12.09 -15.22 -22.23
C THR A 287 -11.58 -16.66 -22.17
N ASP A 288 -11.23 -17.24 -23.33
CA ASP A 288 -10.72 -18.61 -23.43
C ASP A 288 -9.30 -18.73 -22.88
N GLU A 289 -8.42 -17.77 -23.18
CA GLU A 289 -7.08 -17.68 -22.63
C GLU A 289 -7.10 -17.52 -21.10
N ILE A 290 -7.93 -16.60 -20.60
CA ILE A 290 -8.10 -16.42 -19.15
C ILE A 290 -8.59 -17.71 -18.49
N ALA A 291 -9.59 -18.38 -19.06
CA ALA A 291 -10.11 -19.64 -18.54
C ALA A 291 -9.04 -20.72 -18.52
N GLY A 292 -8.23 -20.82 -19.58
CA GLY A 292 -7.08 -21.73 -19.65
C GLY A 292 -6.04 -21.47 -18.58
N HIS A 293 -5.64 -20.21 -18.39
CA HIS A 293 -4.66 -19.82 -17.36
C HIS A 293 -5.12 -20.13 -15.92
N VAL A 294 -6.40 -19.94 -15.62
CA VAL A 294 -6.93 -20.24 -14.27
C VAL A 294 -7.40 -21.69 -14.10
N GLY A 295 -7.22 -22.53 -15.12
CA GLY A 295 -7.50 -23.96 -15.07
C GLY A 295 -8.98 -24.29 -14.95
N VAL A 296 -9.86 -23.54 -15.65
CA VAL A 296 -11.30 -23.81 -15.76
C VAL A 296 -11.77 -23.77 -17.21
N SER A 297 -12.91 -24.36 -17.52
CA SER A 297 -13.52 -24.17 -18.83
C SER A 297 -14.12 -22.77 -18.97
N ARG A 298 -14.22 -22.24 -20.20
CA ARG A 298 -14.90 -20.97 -20.49
C ARG A 298 -16.28 -20.89 -19.84
N ARG A 299 -17.08 -21.96 -19.96
CA ARG A 299 -18.43 -22.03 -19.39
C ARG A 299 -18.41 -21.92 -17.84
N GLN A 300 -17.41 -22.54 -17.18
CA GLN A 300 -17.23 -22.40 -15.74
C GLN A 300 -16.83 -20.97 -15.38
N LEU A 301 -15.93 -20.34 -16.11
CA LEU A 301 -15.54 -18.96 -15.90
C LEU A 301 -16.73 -18.00 -16.06
N GLU A 302 -17.52 -18.15 -17.13
CA GLU A 302 -18.73 -17.35 -17.37
C GLU A 302 -19.76 -17.53 -16.24
N ARG A 303 -19.93 -18.78 -15.74
CA ARG A 303 -20.81 -19.06 -14.59
C ARG A 303 -20.34 -18.36 -13.34
N LEU A 304 -19.02 -18.40 -13.03
CA LEU A 304 -18.43 -17.71 -11.90
C LEU A 304 -18.67 -16.19 -11.99
N PHE A 305 -18.40 -15.58 -13.15
CA PHE A 305 -18.63 -14.16 -13.34
C PHE A 305 -20.09 -13.77 -13.19
N ARG A 306 -21.03 -14.58 -13.72
CA ARG A 306 -22.47 -14.31 -13.53
C ARG A 306 -22.89 -14.46 -12.07
N GLN A 307 -22.44 -15.52 -11.40
CA GLN A 307 -22.82 -15.82 -10.03
C GLN A 307 -22.31 -14.79 -9.04
N TYR A 308 -21.05 -14.37 -9.18
CA TYR A 308 -20.37 -13.51 -8.18
C TYR A 308 -20.30 -12.03 -8.58
N LEU A 309 -20.32 -11.70 -9.86
CA LEU A 309 -20.15 -10.33 -10.37
C LEU A 309 -21.35 -9.84 -11.17
N ASN A 310 -22.38 -10.66 -11.33
CA ASN A 310 -23.55 -10.38 -12.15
C ASN A 310 -23.20 -9.81 -13.55
N ALA A 311 -22.09 -10.28 -14.14
CA ALA A 311 -21.56 -9.81 -15.39
C ALA A 311 -20.96 -10.95 -16.22
N MET A 312 -20.82 -10.76 -17.52
CA MET A 312 -19.99 -11.62 -18.37
C MET A 312 -18.52 -11.21 -18.24
N PRO A 313 -17.54 -12.15 -18.34
CA PRO A 313 -16.11 -11.85 -18.27
C PRO A 313 -15.70 -10.73 -19.23
N SER A 314 -16.13 -10.78 -20.49
CA SER A 314 -15.81 -9.77 -21.50
C SER A 314 -16.36 -8.39 -21.16
N LYS A 315 -17.59 -8.30 -20.63
CA LYS A 315 -18.22 -7.04 -20.20
C LYS A 315 -17.52 -6.45 -18.98
N TYR A 316 -17.15 -7.31 -18.04
CA TYR A 316 -16.38 -6.90 -16.86
C TYR A 316 -15.01 -6.36 -17.27
N TYR A 317 -14.28 -7.09 -18.13
CA TYR A 317 -12.97 -6.70 -18.62
C TYR A 317 -12.99 -5.38 -19.40
N LEU A 318 -14.01 -5.18 -20.25
CA LEU A 318 -14.23 -3.90 -20.92
C LEU A 318 -14.40 -2.78 -19.88
N GLY A 319 -15.16 -3.02 -18.82
CA GLY A 319 -15.36 -2.07 -17.72
C GLY A 319 -14.05 -1.67 -17.02
N LEU A 320 -13.16 -2.62 -16.75
CA LEU A 320 -11.82 -2.37 -16.18
C LEU A 320 -10.98 -1.47 -17.08
N ARG A 321 -10.91 -1.80 -18.36
CA ARG A 321 -10.15 -1.04 -19.37
C ARG A 321 -10.66 0.40 -19.50
N LEU A 322 -11.98 0.60 -19.50
CA LEU A 322 -12.60 1.91 -19.52
C LEU A 322 -12.37 2.71 -18.24
N ALA A 323 -12.40 2.07 -17.06
CA ALA A 323 -12.10 2.72 -15.79
C ALA A 323 -10.63 3.20 -15.74
N LYS A 324 -9.69 2.37 -16.23
CA LYS A 324 -8.28 2.76 -16.41
C LYS A 324 -8.13 3.94 -17.33
N ALA A 325 -8.80 3.91 -18.48
CA ALA A 325 -8.79 5.00 -19.45
C ALA A 325 -9.29 6.30 -18.85
N ARG A 326 -10.38 6.26 -18.07
CA ARG A 326 -10.91 7.44 -17.35
C ARG A 326 -9.92 8.02 -16.39
N SER A 327 -9.27 7.19 -15.60
CA SER A 327 -8.21 7.63 -14.69
C SER A 327 -7.06 8.33 -15.42
N GLN A 328 -6.61 7.79 -16.56
CA GLN A 328 -5.55 8.41 -17.36
C GLN A 328 -6.01 9.73 -18.01
N LEU A 329 -7.25 9.81 -18.51
CA LEU A 329 -7.83 11.03 -19.06
C LEU A 329 -7.83 12.19 -18.07
N GLN A 330 -8.11 11.89 -16.80
CA GLN A 330 -8.21 12.88 -15.75
C GLN A 330 -6.85 13.26 -15.15
N ARG A 331 -5.83 12.40 -15.24
CA ARG A 331 -4.57 12.56 -14.52
C ARG A 331 -3.34 12.79 -15.39
N THR A 332 -3.47 12.63 -16.71
CA THR A 332 -2.34 12.77 -17.65
C THR A 332 -2.67 13.68 -18.80
N SER A 333 -1.64 14.22 -19.46
CA SER A 333 -1.74 14.99 -20.71
C SER A 333 -1.72 14.12 -21.98
N LYS A 334 -1.67 12.77 -21.85
CA LYS A 334 -1.66 11.85 -22.98
C LYS A 334 -2.88 12.08 -23.89
N SER A 335 -2.73 11.98 -25.20
CA SER A 335 -3.84 12.12 -26.13
C SER A 335 -4.87 11.01 -25.93
N VAL A 336 -6.13 11.26 -26.33
CA VAL A 336 -7.21 10.26 -26.28
C VAL A 336 -6.82 8.98 -27.05
N VAL A 337 -6.10 9.12 -28.15
CA VAL A 337 -5.61 7.99 -28.97
C VAL A 337 -4.56 7.20 -28.20
N GLN A 338 -3.58 7.85 -27.60
CA GLN A 338 -2.56 7.17 -26.78
C GLN A 338 -3.18 6.40 -25.61
N ILE A 339 -4.18 7.01 -24.94
CA ILE A 339 -4.90 6.35 -23.84
C ILE A 339 -5.71 5.16 -24.35
N SER A 340 -6.36 5.27 -25.50
CA SER A 340 -7.13 4.14 -26.06
C SER A 340 -6.22 2.94 -26.35
N LEU A 341 -5.04 3.17 -26.94
CA LEU A 341 -4.04 2.12 -27.19
C LEU A 341 -3.52 1.52 -25.89
N ALA A 342 -3.10 2.35 -24.93
CA ALA A 342 -2.62 1.90 -23.61
C ALA A 342 -3.69 1.16 -22.77
N CYS A 343 -4.95 1.23 -23.19
CA CYS A 343 -6.04 0.45 -22.59
C CYS A 343 -6.52 -0.68 -23.51
N GLY A 344 -5.71 -1.09 -24.50
CA GLY A 344 -5.92 -2.25 -25.34
C GLY A 344 -7.02 -2.09 -26.39
N PHE A 345 -7.41 -0.86 -26.76
CA PHE A 345 -8.37 -0.65 -27.83
C PHE A 345 -7.65 -0.51 -29.18
N SER A 346 -7.99 -1.37 -30.12
CA SER A 346 -7.46 -1.34 -31.49
C SER A 346 -8.04 -0.18 -32.32
N SER A 347 -9.15 0.43 -31.88
CA SER A 347 -9.85 1.51 -32.60
C SER A 347 -10.30 2.61 -31.66
N ALA A 348 -9.91 3.85 -31.95
CA ALA A 348 -10.33 5.03 -31.18
C ALA A 348 -11.85 5.27 -31.26
N ALA A 349 -12.49 4.87 -32.39
CA ALA A 349 -13.94 4.94 -32.55
C ALA A 349 -14.66 3.95 -31.61
N HIS A 350 -14.19 2.70 -31.55
CA HIS A 350 -14.70 1.69 -30.63
C HIS A 350 -14.52 2.14 -29.17
N PHE A 351 -13.33 2.64 -28.82
CA PHE A 351 -13.08 3.21 -27.50
C PHE A 351 -14.06 4.32 -27.14
N SER A 352 -14.23 5.32 -28.02
CA SER A 352 -15.09 6.49 -27.76
C SER A 352 -16.56 6.11 -27.60
N ASN A 353 -17.04 5.14 -28.39
CA ASN A 353 -18.41 4.63 -28.30
C ASN A 353 -18.62 3.86 -26.97
N ALA A 354 -17.74 2.92 -26.65
CA ALA A 354 -17.81 2.15 -25.40
C ALA A 354 -17.67 3.05 -24.16
N TYR A 355 -16.83 4.07 -24.26
CA TYR A 355 -16.64 5.05 -23.19
C TYR A 355 -17.93 5.86 -22.94
N ARG A 356 -18.54 6.39 -24.01
CA ARG A 356 -19.80 7.14 -23.92
C ARG A 356 -20.95 6.27 -23.42
N GLU A 357 -21.03 5.03 -23.87
CA GLU A 357 -22.02 4.07 -23.36
C GLU A 357 -21.88 3.85 -21.84
N ARG A 358 -20.64 3.77 -21.36
CA ARG A 358 -20.36 3.50 -19.93
C ARG A 358 -20.50 4.71 -19.03
N PHE A 359 -20.08 5.90 -19.49
CA PHE A 359 -19.97 7.12 -18.64
C PHE A 359 -20.91 8.26 -19.04
N GLY A 360 -21.69 8.10 -20.11
CA GLY A 360 -22.64 9.11 -20.59
C GLY A 360 -22.00 10.29 -21.32
N VAL A 361 -20.68 10.39 -21.32
CA VAL A 361 -19.92 11.49 -21.95
C VAL A 361 -18.77 10.93 -22.78
N THR A 362 -18.31 11.70 -23.77
CA THR A 362 -17.14 11.30 -24.55
C THR A 362 -15.83 11.47 -23.74
N PRO A 363 -14.75 10.76 -24.11
CA PRO A 363 -13.46 10.92 -23.44
C PRO A 363 -12.94 12.36 -23.40
N ARG A 364 -13.18 13.13 -24.49
CA ARG A 364 -12.77 14.55 -24.59
C ARG A 364 -13.57 15.45 -23.66
N GLU A 365 -14.89 15.23 -23.59
CA GLU A 365 -15.79 15.95 -22.71
C GLU A 365 -15.47 15.66 -21.24
N ASP A 366 -15.24 14.40 -20.86
CA ASP A 366 -14.90 14.05 -19.48
C ASP A 366 -13.58 14.71 -19.03
N ARG A 367 -12.55 14.74 -19.90
CA ARG A 367 -11.32 15.47 -19.64
C ARG A 367 -11.56 16.97 -19.46
N ARG A 368 -12.32 17.60 -20.35
CA ARG A 368 -12.63 19.03 -20.26
C ARG A 368 -13.36 19.34 -18.97
N ASN A 369 -14.42 18.59 -18.67
CA ASN A 369 -15.22 18.75 -17.46
C ASN A 369 -14.40 18.55 -16.17
N TRP A 370 -13.38 17.66 -16.22
CA TRP A 370 -12.45 17.45 -15.11
C TRP A 370 -11.55 18.69 -14.92
N ILE A 371 -10.97 19.21 -15.98
CA ILE A 371 -10.11 20.39 -15.95
C ILE A 371 -10.88 21.62 -15.43
N GLU A 372 -12.09 21.86 -15.95
CA GLU A 372 -12.97 22.96 -15.52
C GLU A 372 -13.29 22.89 -14.02
N ARG A 373 -13.60 21.69 -13.49
CA ARG A 373 -13.82 21.50 -12.04
C ARG A 373 -12.59 21.78 -11.19
N GLN A 374 -11.41 21.58 -11.71
CA GLN A 374 -10.16 21.84 -10.99
C GLN A 374 -9.79 23.34 -10.96
N HIS A 375 -10.27 24.13 -11.92
CA HIS A 375 -9.96 25.57 -12.01
C HIS A 375 -11.07 26.46 -11.42
N GLY A 376 -11.98 25.93 -10.59
CA GLY A 376 -12.93 26.73 -9.81
C GLY A 376 -14.19 27.16 -10.56
N GLY A 377 -14.54 26.52 -11.66
CA GLY A 377 -15.84 26.68 -12.31
C GLY A 377 -16.95 26.07 -11.46
N THR A 378 -18.00 26.84 -11.14
CA THR A 378 -19.22 26.34 -10.49
C THR A 378 -19.78 25.17 -11.30
N PRO A 379 -20.06 24.01 -10.71
CA PRO A 379 -20.59 22.88 -11.48
C PRO A 379 -21.98 23.23 -11.98
N GLY A 380 -22.15 23.31 -13.29
CA GLY A 380 -23.47 23.13 -13.88
C GLY A 380 -24.00 21.76 -13.41
N VAL A 381 -25.22 21.77 -12.88
CA VAL A 381 -25.93 20.60 -12.35
C VAL A 381 -25.91 19.51 -13.42
N VAL A 382 -24.96 18.60 -13.34
CA VAL A 382 -24.98 17.34 -14.07
C VAL A 382 -25.83 16.39 -13.24
N GLN A 383 -27.03 16.10 -13.74
CA GLN A 383 -27.86 15.02 -13.20
C GLN A 383 -26.96 13.75 -13.12
N GLU A 384 -26.83 13.21 -11.91
CA GLU A 384 -26.26 11.89 -11.72
C GLU A 384 -27.01 10.92 -12.66
N PRO A 385 -26.31 10.09 -13.46
CA PRO A 385 -26.98 9.01 -14.15
C PRO A 385 -27.60 8.13 -13.05
N ARG A 386 -28.92 8.01 -13.06
CA ARG A 386 -29.67 7.10 -12.19
C ARG A 386 -28.93 5.77 -12.19
N ALA A 387 -28.46 5.37 -11.00
CA ALA A 387 -28.03 4.02 -10.73
C ALA A 387 -29.13 3.11 -11.30
N GLY A 388 -28.71 2.20 -12.20
CA GLY A 388 -29.64 1.36 -12.93
C GLY A 388 -30.64 0.75 -11.97
N ALA A 389 -31.90 0.88 -12.29
CA ALA A 389 -33.02 0.36 -11.57
C ALA A 389 -32.69 -1.08 -11.12
N LEU A 390 -32.67 -1.26 -9.81
CA LEU A 390 -32.81 -2.57 -9.20
C LEU A 390 -34.13 -3.12 -9.75
N VAL A 391 -34.04 -4.12 -10.64
CA VAL A 391 -35.18 -4.90 -11.06
C VAL A 391 -35.67 -5.59 -9.81
N GLU A 392 -36.81 -5.15 -9.28
CA GLU A 392 -37.52 -5.87 -8.22
C GLU A 392 -37.79 -7.29 -8.69
N PRO A 393 -37.59 -8.29 -7.81
CA PRO A 393 -37.95 -9.67 -8.14
C PRO A 393 -39.46 -9.76 -8.33
N PRO A 394 -39.95 -10.58 -9.26
CA PRO A 394 -41.38 -10.76 -9.47
C PRO A 394 -42.03 -11.32 -8.19
N GLU A 395 -43.14 -10.68 -7.79
CA GLU A 395 -44.03 -11.17 -6.72
C GLU A 395 -44.42 -12.61 -6.99
N ARG A 396 -44.30 -13.45 -5.99
CA ARG A 396 -44.83 -14.82 -6.03
C ARG A 396 -46.33 -14.70 -5.80
N ASP A 397 -47.11 -15.12 -6.79
CA ASP A 397 -48.53 -15.38 -6.64
C ASP A 397 -48.78 -16.41 -5.54
N PRO A 398 -49.76 -16.17 -4.66
CA PRO A 398 -50.16 -17.15 -3.65
C PRO A 398 -51.16 -18.13 -4.27
N ALA A 399 -50.79 -19.38 -4.37
CA ALA A 399 -51.71 -20.50 -4.50
C ALA A 399 -51.13 -21.76 -3.83
#